data_d31665d8c9e8aeb9190d27141237f83f
#
_entry.id   d31665d8c9e8aeb9190d27141237f83f
#
_cell.length_a   1.000
_cell.length_b   1.000
_cell.length_c   1.000
_cell.angle_alpha   90.00
_cell.angle_beta   90.00
_cell.angle_gamma   90.00
#
_symmetry.space_group_name_H-M   'P 1'
#
loop_
_entity.id
_entity.type
_entity.pdbx_description
1 polymer ?
#
loop_
_entity_poly.entity_id
_entity_poly.type
_entity_poly.pdbx_seq_one_letter_code
_entity_poly.pdbx_strand_id
1 'polypeptide(L)'
;MNALHSVSVAKVAELLDLNNLTKEMNLKERAIECSDVNRPALQLSGYFEHFEERRIQIIGNVEYTYIEKMSDSEKKERYSRFMEFDIPCIIFCRDLQPDEIFMEEAREHGIPVLSTGRSTSSFMAELIYCL
;
A
#
# COMPACT_ATOMS: atom_id res chain seq x y z
N MET A 1 -1.99 -24.90 5.83
CA MET A 1 -1.31 -24.31 5.78
C MET A 1 -0.84 -23.35 5.38
N ASN A 2 -0.85 -22.84 5.29
CA ASN A 2 -0.23 -22.36 4.83
C ASN A 2 0.79 -21.36 4.95
N ALA A 3 1.56 -21.26 5.95
CA ALA A 3 2.80 -20.54 5.92
C ALA A 3 3.52 -20.72 4.60
N LEU A 4 3.09 -21.72 3.87
CA LEU A 4 3.63 -22.02 2.56
C LEU A 4 3.06 -21.11 1.46
N HIS A 5 2.09 -20.29 1.80
CA HIS A 5 1.43 -19.42 0.84
C HIS A 5 1.95 -18.00 0.88
N SER A 6 3.23 -17.83 1.21
CA SER A 6 3.79 -16.51 1.10
C SER A 6 4.24 -16.26 -0.35
N VAL A 7 4.06 -15.05 -0.82
CA VAL A 7 4.46 -14.64 -2.16
C VAL A 7 5.19 -13.31 -2.02
N SER A 8 6.17 -13.04 -2.89
CA SER A 8 6.90 -11.78 -2.79
C SER A 8 6.11 -10.64 -3.44
N VAL A 9 6.37 -9.42 -2.98
CA VAL A 9 5.82 -8.22 -3.62
C VAL A 9 6.25 -8.17 -5.08
N ALA A 10 7.48 -8.61 -5.38
CA ALA A 10 7.98 -8.66 -6.76
C ALA A 10 7.10 -9.55 -7.63
N LYS A 11 6.69 -10.71 -7.11
CA LYS A 11 5.84 -11.63 -7.88
C LYS A 11 4.48 -11.04 -8.17
N VAL A 12 3.88 -10.39 -7.18
CA VAL A 12 2.58 -9.74 -7.37
C VAL A 12 2.70 -8.61 -8.39
N ALA A 13 3.78 -7.82 -8.31
CA ALA A 13 4.01 -6.72 -9.25
C ALA A 13 4.14 -7.25 -10.68
N GLU A 14 4.81 -8.39 -10.85
CA GLU A 14 4.95 -9.02 -12.16
C GLU A 14 3.62 -9.54 -12.68
N LEU A 15 2.90 -10.29 -11.86
CA LEU A 15 1.64 -10.92 -12.27
C LEU A 15 0.56 -9.89 -12.64
N LEU A 16 0.54 -8.76 -11.95
CA LEU A 16 -0.50 -7.74 -12.15
C LEU A 16 0.01 -6.51 -12.88
N ASP A 17 1.25 -6.57 -13.37
CA ASP A 17 1.85 -5.50 -14.18
C ASP A 17 1.80 -4.15 -13.46
N LEU A 18 2.29 -4.13 -12.21
CA LEU A 18 2.30 -2.93 -11.39
C LEU A 18 3.52 -2.07 -11.67
N ASN A 19 3.35 -0.76 -11.59
CA ASN A 19 4.48 0.17 -11.67
C ASN A 19 5.11 0.30 -10.29
N ASN A 20 6.42 0.13 -10.21
CA ASN A 20 7.14 0.30 -8.95
C ASN A 20 7.61 1.74 -8.82
N LEU A 21 6.99 2.49 -7.90
CA LEU A 21 7.35 3.90 -7.67
C LEU A 21 8.55 4.03 -6.73
N THR A 22 8.94 2.94 -6.08
CA THR A 22 10.11 2.89 -5.20
C THR A 22 11.17 2.00 -5.83
N LYS A 23 11.69 2.41 -7.00
CA LYS A 23 12.56 1.58 -7.83
C LYS A 23 13.85 1.16 -7.14
N GLU A 24 14.29 1.90 -6.13
CA GLU A 24 15.50 1.59 -5.37
C GLU A 24 15.29 0.41 -4.41
N MET A 25 14.06 0.01 -4.15
CA MET A 25 13.76 -1.07 -3.21
C MET A 25 13.75 -2.42 -3.89
N ASN A 26 14.25 -3.44 -3.19
CA ASN A 26 14.22 -4.81 -3.67
C ASN A 26 12.90 -5.47 -3.29
N LEU A 27 11.97 -5.56 -4.22
CA LEU A 27 10.64 -6.10 -3.96
C LEU A 27 10.67 -7.61 -3.67
N LYS A 28 11.74 -8.29 -4.04
CA LYS A 28 11.87 -9.73 -3.78
C LYS A 28 12.06 -10.04 -2.30
N GLU A 29 12.52 -9.05 -1.52
CA GLU A 29 12.78 -9.23 -0.10
C GLU A 29 11.54 -8.99 0.76
N ARG A 30 10.44 -8.53 0.17
CA ARG A 30 9.20 -8.27 0.90
C ARG A 30 8.21 -9.39 0.63
N ALA A 31 7.79 -10.07 1.69
CA ALA A 31 6.85 -11.19 1.58
C ALA A 31 5.44 -10.74 1.92
N ILE A 32 4.47 -11.31 1.20
CA ILE A 32 3.05 -11.11 1.46
C ILE A 32 2.54 -12.43 2.01
N GLU A 33 2.10 -12.42 3.24
CA GLU A 33 1.68 -13.64 3.94
C GLU A 33 0.18 -13.66 4.25
N CYS A 34 -0.53 -12.62 3.85
CA CYS A 34 -1.96 -12.49 4.08
C CYS A 34 -2.68 -12.48 2.73
N SER A 35 -3.77 -13.25 2.63
CA SER A 35 -4.51 -13.38 1.37
C SER A 35 -5.60 -12.32 1.21
N ASP A 36 -5.62 -11.31 2.06
CA ASP A 36 -6.62 -10.26 2.02
C ASP A 36 -5.95 -8.90 1.91
N VAL A 37 -6.72 -7.86 1.64
CA VAL A 37 -6.24 -6.49 1.46
C VAL A 37 -6.92 -5.55 2.44
N ASN A 38 -6.38 -4.35 2.61
CA ASN A 38 -6.97 -3.33 3.46
C ASN A 38 -7.05 -1.99 2.72
N ARG A 39 -8.15 -1.27 2.94
CA ARG A 39 -8.33 0.11 2.51
C ARG A 39 -8.04 0.98 3.73
N PRO A 40 -6.96 1.76 3.77
CA PRO A 40 -6.48 2.36 5.02
C PRO A 40 -7.10 3.72 5.39
N ALA A 41 -8.34 3.98 5.01
CA ALA A 41 -8.97 5.27 5.34
C ALA A 41 -8.97 5.54 6.84
N LEU A 42 -9.28 4.53 7.65
CA LEU A 42 -9.29 4.69 9.10
C LEU A 42 -7.90 4.99 9.65
N GLN A 43 -6.90 4.27 9.16
CA GLN A 43 -5.53 4.46 9.62
C GLN A 43 -5.00 5.85 9.25
N LEU A 44 -5.35 6.31 8.05
CA LEU A 44 -4.96 7.65 7.62
C LEU A 44 -5.66 8.75 8.42
N SER A 45 -6.79 8.42 9.06
CA SER A 45 -7.47 9.35 9.97
C SER A 45 -6.96 9.24 11.40
N GLY A 46 -6.02 8.33 11.66
CA GLY A 46 -5.40 8.20 12.98
C GLY A 46 -5.94 7.05 13.83
N TYR A 47 -6.81 6.22 13.28
CA TYR A 47 -7.40 5.10 14.01
C TYR A 47 -6.67 3.81 13.65
N PHE A 48 -5.97 3.20 14.60
CA PHE A 48 -5.16 2.01 14.36
C PHE A 48 -5.61 0.78 15.12
N GLU A 49 -6.70 0.86 15.84
CA GLU A 49 -7.22 -0.29 16.58
C GLU A 49 -7.62 -1.38 15.59
N HIS A 50 -7.16 -2.61 15.83
CA HIS A 50 -7.42 -3.75 14.95
C HIS A 50 -6.87 -3.58 13.53
N PHE A 51 -5.82 -2.78 13.36
CA PHE A 51 -5.20 -2.58 12.05
C PHE A 51 -4.51 -3.86 11.58
N GLU A 52 -4.88 -4.30 10.39
CA GLU A 52 -4.31 -5.49 9.77
C GLU A 52 -3.09 -5.11 8.96
N GLU A 53 -1.96 -4.92 9.63
CA GLU A 53 -0.75 -4.37 9.00
C GLU A 53 -0.12 -5.29 7.98
N ARG A 54 -0.36 -6.60 8.08
CA ARG A 54 0.23 -7.58 7.16
C ARG A 54 -0.49 -7.66 5.82
N ARG A 55 -1.61 -6.97 5.68
CA ARG A 55 -2.33 -6.91 4.42
C ARG A 55 -1.73 -5.88 3.49
N ILE A 56 -1.82 -6.12 2.19
CA ILE A 56 -1.49 -5.10 1.20
C ILE A 56 -2.46 -3.95 1.38
N GLN A 57 -1.93 -2.72 1.39
CA GLN A 57 -2.75 -1.52 1.59
C GLN A 57 -3.10 -0.92 0.22
N ILE A 58 -4.39 -0.71 -0.02
CA ILE A 58 -4.90 -0.23 -1.31
C ILE A 58 -5.46 1.18 -1.16
N ILE A 59 -4.94 2.11 -1.96
CA ILE A 59 -5.41 3.49 -1.96
C ILE A 59 -6.17 3.77 -3.25
N GLY A 60 -7.44 4.10 -3.10
CA GLY A 60 -8.30 4.51 -4.18
C GLY A 60 -8.79 5.94 -3.98
N ASN A 61 -9.88 6.30 -4.65
CA ASN A 61 -10.39 7.68 -4.60
C ASN A 61 -10.76 8.15 -3.19
N VAL A 62 -11.36 7.27 -2.39
CA VAL A 62 -11.81 7.66 -1.06
C VAL A 62 -10.64 8.10 -0.20
N GLU A 63 -9.61 7.27 -0.13
CA GLU A 63 -8.42 7.60 0.67
C GLU A 63 -7.70 8.81 0.10
N TYR A 64 -7.58 8.85 -1.22
CA TYR A 64 -6.81 9.90 -1.89
C TYR A 64 -7.44 11.28 -1.69
N THR A 65 -8.76 11.40 -1.86
CA THR A 65 -9.44 12.68 -1.66
C THR A 65 -9.41 13.11 -0.20
N TYR A 66 -9.44 12.16 0.71
CA TYR A 66 -9.31 12.47 2.13
C TYR A 66 -7.93 13.05 2.44
N ILE A 67 -6.87 12.41 1.90
CA ILE A 67 -5.49 12.86 2.09
C ILE A 67 -5.29 14.27 1.54
N GLU A 68 -5.88 14.56 0.39
CA GLU A 68 -5.70 15.86 -0.26
C GLU A 68 -6.18 17.03 0.59
N LYS A 69 -7.07 16.77 1.54
CA LYS A 69 -7.61 17.82 2.42
C LYS A 69 -6.73 18.11 3.62
N MET A 70 -5.68 17.32 3.81
CA MET A 70 -4.79 17.52 4.95
C MET A 70 -3.73 18.57 4.65
N SER A 71 -3.32 19.30 5.70
CA SER A 71 -2.15 20.17 5.60
C SER A 71 -0.89 19.31 5.49
N ASP A 72 0.22 19.91 5.08
CA ASP A 72 1.48 19.16 4.97
C ASP A 72 1.92 18.58 6.31
N SER A 73 1.72 19.30 7.41
CA SER A 73 2.10 18.79 8.72
C SER A 73 1.20 17.63 9.15
N GLU A 74 -0.07 17.66 8.82
CA GLU A 74 -0.97 16.56 9.08
C GLU A 74 -0.59 15.33 8.25
N LYS A 75 -0.28 15.54 6.97
CA LYS A 75 0.16 14.45 6.11
C LYS A 75 1.39 13.75 6.67
N LYS A 76 2.38 14.53 7.07
CA LYS A 76 3.61 13.96 7.61
C LYS A 76 3.34 13.14 8.86
N GLU A 77 2.54 13.66 9.76
CA GLU A 77 2.22 12.98 11.02
C GLU A 77 1.44 11.68 10.78
N ARG A 78 0.39 11.75 9.92
CA ARG A 78 -0.44 10.59 9.66
C ARG A 78 0.30 9.53 8.87
N TYR A 79 1.05 9.94 7.86
CA TYR A 79 1.83 8.98 7.06
C TYR A 79 2.90 8.31 7.91
N SER A 80 3.59 9.06 8.75
CA SER A 80 4.62 8.51 9.61
C SER A 80 4.05 7.45 10.56
N ARG A 81 2.92 7.74 11.19
CA ARG A 81 2.27 6.78 12.10
C ARG A 81 1.82 5.52 11.36
N PHE A 82 1.23 5.70 10.17
CA PHE A 82 0.75 4.59 9.36
C PHE A 82 1.92 3.70 8.93
N MET A 83 3.02 4.31 8.55
CA MET A 83 4.16 3.58 8.00
C MET A 83 5.13 3.05 9.06
N GLU A 84 4.85 3.28 10.34
CA GLU A 84 5.61 2.63 11.42
C GLU A 84 5.28 1.13 11.52
N PHE A 85 4.16 0.72 10.95
CA PHE A 85 3.76 -0.68 10.94
C PHE A 85 4.49 -1.43 9.83
N ASP A 86 4.62 -2.75 9.99
CA ASP A 86 5.33 -3.59 9.03
C ASP A 86 4.43 -3.95 7.84
N ILE A 87 4.17 -2.95 7.01
CA ILE A 87 3.28 -3.08 5.84
C ILE A 87 4.07 -3.68 4.68
N PRO A 88 3.54 -4.71 3.98
CA PRO A 88 4.27 -5.31 2.87
C PRO A 88 4.41 -4.38 1.66
N CYS A 89 3.38 -3.64 1.32
CA CYS A 89 3.44 -2.62 0.27
C CYS A 89 2.15 -1.82 0.25
N ILE A 90 2.19 -0.68 -0.43
CA ILE A 90 1.03 0.18 -0.63
C ILE A 90 0.83 0.34 -2.13
N ILE A 91 -0.41 0.14 -2.61
CA ILE A 91 -0.70 0.20 -4.05
C ILE A 91 -1.75 1.28 -4.31
N PHE A 92 -1.39 2.25 -5.16
CA PHE A 92 -2.30 3.30 -5.61
C PHE A 92 -3.00 2.84 -6.87
N CYS A 93 -4.34 2.93 -6.89
CA CYS A 93 -5.14 2.55 -8.06
C CYS A 93 -5.53 3.78 -8.87
N ARG A 94 -6.13 3.59 -10.06
CA ARG A 94 -6.67 4.64 -10.92
C ARG A 94 -5.62 5.65 -11.39
N ASP A 95 -4.36 5.22 -11.48
CA ASP A 95 -3.24 6.11 -11.82
C ASP A 95 -3.09 7.30 -10.87
N LEU A 96 -3.62 7.20 -9.66
CA LEU A 96 -3.42 8.22 -8.64
C LEU A 96 -1.95 8.25 -8.26
N GLN A 97 -1.39 9.45 -8.11
CA GLN A 97 0.02 9.62 -7.81
C GLN A 97 0.21 10.07 -6.37
N PRO A 98 1.02 9.36 -5.59
CA PRO A 98 1.30 9.79 -4.22
C PRO A 98 2.02 11.13 -4.20
N ASP A 99 1.74 11.95 -3.18
CA ASP A 99 2.46 13.21 -3.04
C ASP A 99 3.88 12.97 -2.53
N GLU A 100 4.70 14.03 -2.56
CA GLU A 100 6.11 13.92 -2.18
C GLU A 100 6.29 13.51 -0.71
N ILE A 101 5.41 14.02 0.16
CA ILE A 101 5.51 13.68 1.59
C ILE A 101 5.26 12.20 1.79
N PHE A 102 4.28 11.65 1.06
CA PHE A 102 3.98 10.21 1.11
C PHE A 102 5.20 9.41 0.68
N MET A 103 5.81 9.78 -0.44
CA MET A 103 6.96 9.04 -0.96
C MET A 103 8.16 9.13 -0.03
N GLU A 104 8.40 10.31 0.57
CA GLU A 104 9.50 10.48 1.51
C GLU A 104 9.32 9.58 2.73
N GLU A 105 8.10 9.56 3.29
CA GLU A 105 7.83 8.71 4.45
C GLU A 105 7.95 7.23 4.11
N ALA A 106 7.47 6.84 2.93
CA ALA A 106 7.57 5.44 2.51
C ALA A 106 9.02 5.01 2.38
N ARG A 107 9.86 5.85 1.79
CA ARG A 107 11.29 5.54 1.66
C ARG A 107 11.98 5.49 3.01
N GLU A 108 11.66 6.41 3.90
CA GLU A 108 12.24 6.44 5.23
C GLU A 108 11.92 5.18 6.02
N HIS A 109 10.71 4.65 5.85
CA HIS A 109 10.27 3.44 6.55
C HIS A 109 10.50 2.16 5.75
N GLY A 110 11.02 2.26 4.52
CA GLY A 110 11.33 1.09 3.71
C GLY A 110 10.13 0.36 3.17
N ILE A 111 9.02 1.06 2.94
CA ILE A 111 7.78 0.45 2.45
C ILE A 111 7.65 0.65 0.94
N PRO A 112 7.53 -0.43 0.15
CA PRO A 112 7.34 -0.30 -1.30
C PRO A 112 6.02 0.37 -1.66
N VAL A 113 6.06 1.26 -2.64
CA VAL A 113 4.87 1.93 -3.17
C VAL A 113 4.75 1.60 -4.65
N LEU A 114 3.60 1.09 -5.05
CA LEU A 114 3.33 0.65 -6.40
C LEU A 114 2.07 1.34 -6.92
N SER A 115 1.85 1.28 -8.23
CA SER A 115 0.65 1.88 -8.80
C SER A 115 0.10 1.04 -9.94
N THR A 116 -1.19 1.23 -10.23
CA THR A 116 -1.87 0.61 -11.34
C THR A 116 -2.91 1.58 -11.89
N GLY A 117 -3.19 1.47 -13.20
CA GLY A 117 -4.26 2.27 -13.82
C GLY A 117 -5.64 1.67 -13.65
N ARG A 118 -5.75 0.45 -13.12
CA ARG A 118 -7.04 -0.22 -12.96
C ARG A 118 -7.89 0.47 -11.91
N SER A 119 -9.22 0.33 -12.03
CA SER A 119 -10.14 0.80 -10.98
C SER A 119 -9.89 0.00 -9.71
N THR A 120 -10.19 0.61 -8.56
CA THR A 120 -9.90 0.01 -7.28
C THR A 120 -10.59 -1.34 -7.08
N SER A 121 -11.89 -1.41 -7.37
CA SER A 121 -12.65 -2.65 -7.17
C SER A 121 -12.18 -3.75 -8.12
N SER A 122 -11.92 -3.42 -9.38
CA SER A 122 -11.44 -4.38 -10.36
C SER A 122 -10.07 -4.92 -9.96
N PHE A 123 -9.19 -4.03 -9.54
CA PHE A 123 -7.83 -4.43 -9.13
C PHE A 123 -7.87 -5.31 -7.90
N MET A 124 -8.68 -4.95 -6.90
CA MET A 124 -8.77 -5.73 -5.67
C MET A 124 -9.24 -7.15 -5.94
N ALA A 125 -10.22 -7.31 -6.85
CA ALA A 125 -10.71 -8.64 -7.20
C ALA A 125 -9.59 -9.48 -7.84
N GLU A 126 -8.83 -8.89 -8.75
CA GLU A 126 -7.72 -9.60 -9.38
C GLU A 126 -6.62 -9.95 -8.37
N LEU A 127 -6.30 -9.01 -7.49
CA LEU A 127 -5.26 -9.21 -6.48
C LEU A 127 -5.63 -10.34 -5.52
N ILE A 128 -6.85 -10.33 -5.00
CA ILE A 128 -7.30 -11.35 -4.07
C ILE A 128 -7.27 -12.72 -4.73
N TYR A 129 -7.63 -12.78 -6.02
CA TYR A 129 -7.58 -14.03 -6.76
C TYR A 129 -6.15 -14.57 -6.84
N CYS A 130 -5.15 -13.69 -6.93
CA CYS A 130 -3.75 -14.09 -7.02
C CYS A 130 -3.15 -14.49 -5.67
N LEU A 131 -3.76 -14.06 -4.59
CA LEU A 131 -3.26 -14.34 -3.24
C LEU A 131 -3.85 -15.65 -2.72
#